data_4b97dae34f717941ae488a6a9926904e
#
_entry.id   4b97dae34f717941ae488a6a9926904e
#
_cell.length_a   1.000
_cell.length_b   1.000
_cell.length_c   1.000
_cell.angle_alpha   90.00
_cell.angle_beta   90.00
_cell.angle_gamma   90.00
#
_symmetry.space_group_name_H-M   'P 1'
#
loop_
_entity.id
_entity.type
_entity.pdbx_description
1 polymer ?
#
loop_
_entity_poly.entity_id
_entity_poly.type
_entity_poly.pdbx_seq_one_letter_code
_entity_poly.pdbx_strand_id
1 'polypeptide(L)'
;LLERAGPGRIGSGSITGLFTVLVDGDDHNEPIADAVRGILDGHIVLERSIAERNRYPAINLLRSISRTMPGCNTDEENMLVNRARYLVSTYEDMAELIRLGAYKKGSNPDVDEAIFYYPKIEAFLAQKKKEKVDFESGYRDLKAILDQRPTQPK
;
A
#
# COMPACT_ATOMS: atom_id res chain seq x y z
N LEU A 1 -10.64 24.87 4.58
CA LEU A 1 -9.50 24.46 5.43
C LEU A 1 -8.48 23.64 4.62
N LEU A 2 -8.89 22.64 3.86
CA LEU A 2 -8.04 21.76 3.05
C LEU A 2 -7.19 22.56 2.03
N GLU A 3 -7.77 23.49 1.35
CA GLU A 3 -7.10 24.33 0.33
C GLU A 3 -6.03 25.30 0.90
N ARG A 4 -5.91 25.38 2.23
CA ARG A 4 -4.88 26.20 2.89
C ARG A 4 -3.57 25.47 3.11
N ALA A 5 -3.58 24.15 3.01
CA ALA A 5 -2.37 23.35 2.99
C ALA A 5 -1.74 23.42 1.58
N GLY A 6 -0.43 23.29 1.53
CA GLY A 6 0.31 23.30 0.26
C GLY A 6 1.50 24.25 0.23
N PRO A 7 2.10 24.46 -0.94
CA PRO A 7 3.22 25.38 -1.12
C PRO A 7 2.77 26.84 -0.96
N GLY A 8 3.59 27.63 -0.29
CA GLY A 8 3.42 29.06 -0.21
C GLY A 8 3.90 29.78 -1.47
N ARG A 9 4.04 31.13 -1.39
CA ARG A 9 4.63 31.92 -2.48
C ARG A 9 6.11 31.53 -2.66
N ILE A 10 6.64 31.77 -3.86
CA ILE A 10 8.05 31.54 -4.16
C ILE A 10 8.92 32.20 -3.07
N GLY A 11 9.80 31.41 -2.42
CA GLY A 11 10.66 31.84 -1.31
C GLY A 11 10.02 31.79 0.08
N SER A 12 8.74 31.41 0.20
CA SER A 12 8.10 31.07 1.47
C SER A 12 7.97 29.56 1.63
N GLY A 13 7.85 29.06 2.86
CA GLY A 13 7.72 27.63 3.13
C GLY A 13 6.43 26.99 2.62
N SER A 14 6.21 25.73 2.97
CA SER A 14 5.00 24.97 2.67
C SER A 14 4.32 24.49 3.96
N ILE A 15 3.03 24.24 3.88
CA ILE A 15 2.23 23.65 4.96
C ILE A 15 1.81 22.25 4.52
N THR A 16 2.28 21.22 5.24
CA THR A 16 1.79 19.86 5.07
C THR A 16 0.59 19.64 5.98
N GLY A 17 -0.56 19.33 5.37
CA GLY A 17 -1.81 19.04 6.09
C GLY A 17 -2.04 17.54 6.18
N LEU A 18 -2.28 17.00 7.38
CA LEU A 18 -2.77 15.65 7.62
C LEU A 18 -4.18 15.75 8.19
N PHE A 19 -5.17 15.30 7.42
CA PHE A 19 -6.58 15.38 7.78
C PHE A 19 -7.14 13.97 7.97
N THR A 20 -7.91 13.77 9.03
CA THR A 20 -8.63 12.51 9.26
C THR A 20 -10.10 12.72 8.94
N VAL A 21 -10.64 11.87 8.09
CA VAL A 21 -12.06 11.82 7.75
C VAL A 21 -12.60 10.46 8.19
N LEU A 22 -13.64 10.49 9.01
CA LEU A 22 -14.37 9.28 9.39
C LEU A 22 -15.49 9.05 8.37
N VAL A 23 -15.64 7.82 7.93
CA VAL A 23 -16.71 7.37 7.04
C VAL A 23 -17.64 6.43 7.80
N ASP A 24 -18.95 6.57 7.63
CA ASP A 24 -19.94 5.69 8.25
C ASP A 24 -20.02 4.37 7.48
N GLY A 25 -20.06 3.26 8.22
CA GLY A 25 -20.29 1.93 7.64
C GLY A 25 -19.26 1.47 6.61
N ASP A 26 -18.01 1.97 6.68
CA ASP A 26 -16.96 1.70 5.68
C ASP A 26 -17.32 2.16 4.25
N ASP A 27 -18.31 3.08 4.12
CA ASP A 27 -18.70 3.65 2.82
C ASP A 27 -17.73 4.76 2.39
N HIS A 28 -16.69 4.37 1.67
CA HIS A 28 -15.73 5.29 1.10
C HIS A 28 -16.27 6.14 -0.08
N ASN A 29 -17.51 5.89 -0.52
CA ASN A 29 -18.18 6.66 -1.57
C ASN A 29 -19.12 7.74 -1.00
N GLU A 30 -19.11 7.94 0.31
CA GLU A 30 -19.80 9.04 0.94
C GLU A 30 -19.40 10.38 0.30
N PRO A 31 -20.35 11.30 0.03
CA PRO A 31 -20.08 12.55 -0.69
C PRO A 31 -18.96 13.40 -0.11
N ILE A 32 -18.82 13.43 1.24
CA ILE A 32 -17.76 14.17 1.92
C ILE A 32 -16.40 13.54 1.65
N ALA A 33 -16.28 12.22 1.78
CA ALA A 33 -15.04 11.50 1.54
C ALA A 33 -14.60 11.61 0.07
N ASP A 34 -15.54 11.58 -0.86
CA ASP A 34 -15.28 11.73 -2.29
C ASP A 34 -14.81 13.15 -2.65
N ALA A 35 -15.51 14.17 -2.12
CA ALA A 35 -15.11 15.56 -2.30
C ALA A 35 -13.71 15.85 -1.75
N VAL A 36 -13.40 15.34 -0.55
CA VAL A 36 -12.08 15.49 0.08
C VAL A 36 -10.98 14.83 -0.77
N ARG A 37 -11.23 13.61 -1.26
CA ARG A 37 -10.29 12.92 -2.17
C ARG A 37 -10.01 13.70 -3.46
N GLY A 38 -11.00 14.44 -3.95
CA GLY A 38 -10.85 15.31 -5.13
C GLY A 38 -9.87 16.46 -4.91
N ILE A 39 -9.75 16.95 -3.67
CA ILE A 39 -8.94 18.15 -3.32
C ILE A 39 -7.52 17.76 -2.89
N LEU A 40 -7.35 16.65 -2.19
CA LEU A 40 -6.08 16.25 -1.59
C LEU A 40 -5.08 15.66 -2.60
N ASP A 41 -3.79 15.80 -2.30
CA ASP A 41 -2.68 15.21 -3.09
C ASP A 41 -2.57 13.68 -2.92
N GLY A 42 -3.34 13.11 -2.02
CA GLY A 42 -3.41 11.67 -1.77
C GLY A 42 -4.27 11.35 -0.56
N HIS A 43 -4.52 10.07 -0.37
CA HIS A 43 -5.25 9.59 0.80
C HIS A 43 -4.75 8.21 1.22
N ILE A 44 -4.81 7.94 2.51
CA ILE A 44 -4.48 6.66 3.12
C ILE A 44 -5.78 6.05 3.64
N VAL A 45 -6.13 4.87 3.13
CA VAL A 45 -7.32 4.13 3.53
C VAL A 45 -6.96 3.17 4.66
N LEU A 46 -7.66 3.31 5.79
CA LEU A 46 -7.60 2.36 6.91
C LEU A 46 -8.81 1.45 6.86
N GLU A 47 -8.60 0.14 6.93
CA GLU A 47 -9.67 -0.85 6.88
C GLU A 47 -9.74 -1.72 8.14
N ARG A 48 -10.97 -1.90 8.65
CA ARG A 48 -11.25 -2.74 9.81
C ARG A 48 -10.85 -4.20 9.57
N SER A 49 -11.12 -4.74 8.39
CA SER A 49 -10.79 -6.11 8.01
C SER A 49 -9.29 -6.44 8.11
N ILE A 50 -8.43 -5.44 7.90
CA ILE A 50 -6.97 -5.56 8.06
C ILE A 50 -6.60 -5.57 9.55
N ALA A 51 -7.23 -4.70 10.35
CA ALA A 51 -7.03 -4.66 11.80
C ALA A 51 -7.50 -5.96 12.48
N GLU A 52 -8.61 -6.53 12.04
CA GLU A 52 -9.15 -7.80 12.52
C GLU A 52 -8.21 -8.98 12.27
N ARG A 53 -7.39 -8.90 11.20
CA ARG A 53 -6.29 -9.84 10.92
C ARG A 53 -5.02 -9.53 11.71
N ASN A 54 -5.08 -8.58 12.65
CA ASN A 54 -3.96 -8.16 13.51
C ASN A 54 -2.76 -7.58 12.76
N ARG A 55 -2.96 -7.01 11.56
CA ARG A 55 -1.93 -6.24 10.87
C ARG A 55 -2.11 -4.75 11.16
N TYR A 56 -1.10 -4.12 11.73
CA TYR A 56 -1.06 -2.70 12.05
C TYR A 56 0.22 -2.06 11.47
N PRO A 57 0.14 -0.81 10.95
CA PRO A 57 -1.09 -0.04 10.76
C PRO A 57 -2.05 -0.72 9.77
N ALA A 58 -3.36 -0.51 9.96
CA ALA A 58 -4.41 -1.17 9.16
C ALA A 58 -4.62 -0.50 7.79
N ILE A 59 -3.53 -0.15 7.11
CA ILE A 59 -3.52 0.57 5.84
C ILE A 59 -3.79 -0.39 4.68
N ASN A 60 -4.81 -0.10 3.87
CA ASN A 60 -4.99 -0.80 2.61
C ASN A 60 -4.08 -0.18 1.54
N LEU A 61 -3.07 -0.95 1.10
CA LEU A 61 -2.08 -0.53 0.13
C LEU A 61 -2.69 -0.22 -1.24
N LEU A 62 -3.64 -1.03 -1.70
CA LEU A 62 -4.21 -0.91 -3.03
C LEU A 62 -5.21 0.25 -3.15
N ARG A 63 -5.95 0.52 -2.07
CA ARG A 63 -6.93 1.61 -2.01
C ARG A 63 -6.35 2.96 -1.63
N SER A 64 -5.11 2.98 -1.11
CA SER A 64 -4.39 4.21 -0.80
C SER A 64 -3.70 4.76 -2.05
N ILE A 65 -3.78 6.08 -2.25
CA ILE A 65 -3.28 6.75 -3.45
C ILE A 65 -2.43 7.96 -3.05
N SER A 66 -1.33 8.15 -3.77
CA SER A 66 -0.56 9.39 -3.78
C SER A 66 -0.51 9.94 -5.20
N ARG A 67 -0.88 11.21 -5.37
CA ARG A 67 -0.78 11.92 -6.66
C ARG A 67 0.64 12.45 -6.91
N THR A 68 1.43 12.61 -5.86
CA THR A 68 2.83 13.06 -5.94
C THR A 68 3.78 11.94 -6.34
N MET A 69 3.42 10.69 -6.11
CA MET A 69 4.09 9.56 -6.73
C MET A 69 3.66 9.43 -8.20
N PRO A 70 4.54 9.10 -9.14
CA PRO A 70 5.93 8.68 -8.96
C PRO A 70 6.95 9.84 -8.87
N GLY A 71 6.55 11.09 -8.96
CA GLY A 71 7.44 12.23 -9.11
C GLY A 71 8.37 12.52 -7.91
N CYS A 72 8.02 12.02 -6.71
CA CYS A 72 8.85 12.17 -5.50
C CYS A 72 9.81 11.00 -5.26
N ASN A 73 9.75 9.96 -6.09
CA ASN A 73 10.58 8.76 -5.99
C ASN A 73 11.58 8.69 -7.15
N THR A 74 12.65 7.94 -6.95
CA THR A 74 13.53 7.51 -8.05
C THR A 74 12.85 6.45 -8.91
N ASP A 75 13.37 6.21 -10.13
CA ASP A 75 12.85 5.16 -11.02
C ASP A 75 12.95 3.78 -10.37
N GLU A 76 14.05 3.50 -9.64
CA GLU A 76 14.23 2.24 -8.92
C GLU A 76 13.17 2.06 -7.82
N GLU A 77 12.92 3.08 -7.01
CA GLU A 77 11.88 3.07 -5.97
C GLU A 77 10.48 2.86 -6.58
N ASN A 78 10.20 3.54 -7.69
CA ASN A 78 8.94 3.37 -8.41
C ASN A 78 8.76 1.93 -8.93
N MET A 79 9.81 1.30 -9.46
CA MET A 79 9.77 -0.10 -9.89
C MET A 79 9.48 -1.04 -8.71
N LEU A 80 10.11 -0.83 -7.55
CA LEU A 80 9.87 -1.64 -6.35
C LEU A 80 8.41 -1.52 -5.87
N VAL A 81 7.89 -0.29 -5.78
CA VAL A 81 6.51 -0.03 -5.36
C VAL A 81 5.52 -0.65 -6.33
N ASN A 82 5.70 -0.46 -7.64
CA ASN A 82 4.82 -1.01 -8.66
C ASN A 82 4.82 -2.54 -8.62
N ARG A 83 6.00 -3.16 -8.45
CA ARG A 83 6.12 -4.61 -8.32
C ARG A 83 5.40 -5.14 -7.07
N ALA A 84 5.61 -4.51 -5.92
CA ALA A 84 4.94 -4.90 -4.69
C ALA A 84 3.40 -4.78 -4.82
N ARG A 85 2.90 -3.67 -5.38
CA ARG A 85 1.46 -3.47 -5.61
C ARG A 85 0.88 -4.51 -6.56
N TYR A 86 1.58 -4.82 -7.65
CA TYR A 86 1.17 -5.85 -8.60
C TYR A 86 1.03 -7.23 -7.92
N LEU A 87 2.02 -7.63 -7.12
CA LEU A 87 2.00 -8.92 -6.42
C LEU A 87 0.85 -9.00 -5.40
N VAL A 88 0.61 -7.91 -4.65
CA VAL A 88 -0.50 -7.85 -3.71
C VAL A 88 -1.84 -7.90 -4.44
N SER A 89 -2.02 -7.15 -5.53
CA SER A 89 -3.26 -7.18 -6.32
C SER A 89 -3.51 -8.57 -6.91
N THR A 90 -2.50 -9.19 -7.52
CA THR A 90 -2.61 -10.53 -8.10
C THR A 90 -3.01 -11.57 -7.05
N TYR A 91 -2.45 -11.46 -5.83
CA TYR A 91 -2.83 -12.35 -4.74
C TYR A 91 -4.28 -12.11 -4.29
N GLU A 92 -4.69 -10.84 -4.09
CA GLU A 92 -6.05 -10.50 -3.64
C GLU A 92 -7.12 -10.92 -4.65
N ASP A 93 -6.86 -10.80 -5.95
CA ASP A 93 -7.76 -11.26 -7.01
C ASP A 93 -8.00 -12.79 -6.96
N MET A 94 -7.03 -13.54 -6.46
CA MET A 94 -7.09 -14.99 -6.37
C MET A 94 -7.30 -15.52 -4.95
N ALA A 95 -7.37 -14.63 -3.95
CA ALA A 95 -7.37 -14.99 -2.52
C ALA A 95 -8.49 -15.97 -2.14
N GLU A 96 -9.68 -15.83 -2.72
CA GLU A 96 -10.80 -16.74 -2.46
C GLU A 96 -10.51 -18.16 -2.97
N LEU A 97 -10.04 -18.30 -4.20
CA LEU A 97 -9.69 -19.58 -4.79
C LEU A 97 -8.54 -20.26 -4.04
N ILE A 98 -7.55 -19.47 -3.61
CA ILE A 98 -6.43 -19.98 -2.81
C ILE A 98 -6.95 -20.48 -1.46
N ARG A 99 -7.80 -19.72 -0.78
CA ARG A 99 -8.37 -20.07 0.53
C ARG A 99 -9.24 -21.33 0.49
N LEU A 100 -10.00 -21.51 -0.60
CA LEU A 100 -10.83 -22.68 -0.83
C LEU A 100 -10.03 -23.91 -1.29
N GLY A 101 -8.72 -23.76 -1.54
CA GLY A 101 -7.90 -24.84 -2.08
C GLY A 101 -8.20 -25.19 -3.54
N ALA A 102 -8.95 -24.34 -4.24
CA ALA A 102 -9.33 -24.54 -5.65
C ALA A 102 -8.20 -24.12 -6.62
N TYR A 103 -7.25 -23.31 -6.17
CA TYR A 103 -6.08 -22.94 -6.98
C TYR A 103 -5.06 -24.09 -6.99
N LYS A 104 -4.66 -24.49 -8.20
CA LYS A 104 -3.61 -25.51 -8.39
C LYS A 104 -2.27 -24.82 -8.66
N LYS A 105 -1.28 -25.04 -7.81
CA LYS A 105 0.08 -24.53 -8.00
C LYS A 105 0.64 -24.97 -9.35
N GLY A 106 1.27 -24.03 -10.05
CA GLY A 106 1.80 -24.23 -11.40
C GLY A 106 0.84 -23.89 -12.52
N SER A 107 -0.44 -23.54 -12.22
CA SER A 107 -1.42 -23.18 -13.24
C SER A 107 -1.16 -21.78 -13.82
N ASN A 108 -0.66 -20.87 -13.00
CA ASN A 108 -0.35 -19.50 -13.41
C ASN A 108 0.92 -19.02 -12.68
N PRO A 109 2.02 -18.74 -13.42
CA PRO A 109 3.27 -18.30 -12.82
C PRO A 109 3.17 -17.01 -11.99
N ASP A 110 2.34 -16.05 -12.43
CA ASP A 110 2.16 -14.78 -11.74
C ASP A 110 1.46 -14.97 -10.39
N VAL A 111 0.48 -15.86 -10.33
CA VAL A 111 -0.23 -16.20 -9.10
C VAL A 111 0.68 -16.98 -8.14
N ASP A 112 1.48 -17.93 -8.66
CA ASP A 112 2.45 -18.65 -7.85
C ASP A 112 3.49 -17.71 -7.24
N GLU A 113 3.93 -16.73 -8.02
CA GLU A 113 4.82 -15.69 -7.54
C GLU A 113 4.16 -14.81 -6.48
N ALA A 114 2.93 -14.37 -6.70
CA ALA A 114 2.16 -13.60 -5.74
C ALA A 114 1.96 -14.35 -4.42
N ILE A 115 1.66 -15.65 -4.47
CA ILE A 115 1.56 -16.51 -3.27
C ILE A 115 2.88 -16.56 -2.49
N PHE A 116 4.03 -16.55 -3.19
CA PHE A 116 5.34 -16.59 -2.53
C PHE A 116 5.69 -15.27 -1.83
N TYR A 117 5.37 -14.12 -2.46
CA TYR A 117 5.76 -12.82 -1.93
C TYR A 117 4.74 -12.21 -0.97
N TYR A 118 3.45 -12.49 -1.13
CA TYR A 118 2.38 -11.86 -0.36
C TYR A 118 2.61 -11.92 1.17
N PRO A 119 2.92 -13.07 1.80
CA PRO A 119 3.13 -13.11 3.24
C PRO A 119 4.35 -12.29 3.69
N LYS A 120 5.35 -12.12 2.84
CA LYS A 120 6.55 -11.33 3.14
C LYS A 120 6.25 -9.82 3.04
N ILE A 121 5.46 -9.42 2.02
CA ILE A 121 5.00 -8.05 1.88
C ILE A 121 4.05 -7.69 3.03
N GLU A 122 3.14 -8.56 3.42
CA GLU A 122 2.27 -8.34 4.59
C GLU A 122 3.07 -8.18 5.89
N ALA A 123 4.12 -8.99 6.08
CA ALA A 123 5.03 -8.85 7.22
C ALA A 123 5.82 -7.52 7.18
N PHE A 124 6.25 -7.08 6.00
CA PHE A 124 6.92 -5.79 5.79
C PHE A 124 6.00 -4.59 6.08
N LEU A 125 4.72 -4.69 5.70
CA LEU A 125 3.72 -3.65 5.97
C LEU A 125 3.31 -3.56 7.44
N ALA A 126 3.59 -4.60 8.23
CA ALA A 126 3.31 -4.61 9.67
C ALA A 126 4.40 -3.85 10.44
N GLN A 127 3.99 -2.93 11.29
CA GLN A 127 4.91 -2.11 12.09
C GLN A 127 4.45 -2.02 13.54
N LYS A 128 5.37 -2.16 14.48
CA LYS A 128 5.10 -1.99 15.91
C LYS A 128 5.08 -0.50 16.30
N LYS A 129 4.33 -0.12 17.34
CA LYS A 129 4.18 1.27 17.80
C LYS A 129 5.48 2.01 18.09
N LYS A 130 6.54 1.30 18.49
CA LYS A 130 7.86 1.90 18.84
C LYS A 130 8.90 1.71 17.74
N GLU A 131 8.54 1.04 16.67
CA GLU A 131 9.43 0.81 15.53
C GLU A 131 9.57 2.08 14.73
N LYS A 132 10.82 2.43 14.43
CA LYS A 132 11.14 3.59 13.60
C LYS A 132 11.78 3.08 12.31
N VAL A 133 11.22 3.50 11.19
CA VAL A 133 11.72 3.18 9.86
C VAL A 133 11.86 4.51 9.11
N ASP A 134 12.98 4.73 8.46
CA ASP A 134 13.16 5.82 7.50
C ASP A 134 12.91 5.34 6.07
N PHE A 135 12.86 6.28 5.12
CA PHE A 135 12.59 5.96 3.73
C PHE A 135 13.67 5.05 3.11
N GLU A 136 14.93 5.33 3.41
CA GLU A 136 16.06 4.56 2.86
C GLU A 136 16.04 3.10 3.32
N SER A 137 15.85 2.87 4.62
CA SER A 137 15.72 1.52 5.17
C SER A 137 14.48 0.81 4.64
N GLY A 138 13.35 1.52 4.52
CA GLY A 138 12.11 0.96 3.97
C GLY A 138 12.29 0.45 2.53
N TYR A 139 12.87 1.24 1.64
CA TYR A 139 13.11 0.80 0.25
C TYR A 139 14.16 -0.31 0.15
N ARG A 140 15.22 -0.26 0.96
CA ARG A 140 16.22 -1.32 1.03
C ARG A 140 15.60 -2.64 1.45
N ASP A 141 14.75 -2.64 2.48
CA ASP A 141 14.11 -3.83 3.00
C ASP A 141 13.08 -4.38 2.02
N LEU A 142 12.30 -3.51 1.35
CA LEU A 142 11.40 -3.91 0.27
C LEU A 142 12.17 -4.57 -0.89
N LYS A 143 13.29 -3.98 -1.31
CA LYS A 143 14.15 -4.54 -2.34
C LYS A 143 14.67 -5.92 -1.93
N ALA A 144 15.15 -6.07 -0.70
CA ALA A 144 15.64 -7.34 -0.19
C ALA A 144 14.57 -8.45 -0.17
N ILE A 145 13.29 -8.08 0.01
CA ILE A 145 12.18 -9.02 -0.12
C ILE A 145 11.97 -9.42 -1.58
N LEU A 146 11.93 -8.45 -2.49
CA LEU A 146 11.61 -8.68 -3.90
C LEU A 146 12.75 -9.36 -4.68
N ASP A 147 13.97 -9.27 -4.21
CA ASP A 147 15.15 -9.95 -4.78
C ASP A 147 15.22 -11.45 -4.39
N GLN A 148 14.41 -11.91 -3.43
CA GLN A 148 14.33 -13.33 -3.08
C GLN A 148 13.70 -14.11 -4.25
N ARG A 149 14.33 -15.18 -4.67
CA ARG A 149 13.74 -16.04 -5.72
C ARG A 149 12.82 -17.09 -5.10
N PRO A 150 11.66 -17.35 -5.71
CA PRO A 150 10.84 -18.51 -5.35
C PRO A 150 11.71 -19.77 -5.49
N THR A 151 11.79 -20.56 -4.45
CA THR A 151 12.46 -21.86 -4.55
C THR A 151 11.65 -22.73 -5.51
N GLN A 152 12.20 -23.04 -6.67
CA GLN A 152 11.55 -24.01 -7.57
C GLN A 152 11.42 -25.33 -6.82
N PRO A 153 10.23 -25.91 -6.71
CA PRO A 153 10.11 -27.28 -6.21
C PRO A 153 10.83 -28.22 -7.19
N LYS A 154 11.70 -29.07 -6.63
CA LYS A 154 12.27 -30.19 -7.36
C LYS A 154 11.21 -31.17 -7.77
#